data_018af454b2e5ebd1b3ec98efd4c1633a
#
_entry.id   018af454b2e5ebd1b3ec98efd4c1633a
#
_cell.length_a   1.000
_cell.length_b   1.000
_cell.length_c   1.000
_cell.angle_alpha   90.00
_cell.angle_beta   90.00
_cell.angle_gamma   90.00
#
_symmetry.space_group_name_H-M   'P 1'
#
loop_
_entity.id
_entity.type
_entity.pdbx_description
1 polymer ?
#
loop_
_entity_poly.entity_id
_entity_poly.type
_entity_poly.pdbx_seq_one_letter_code
_entity_poly.pdbx_strand_id
1 'polypeptide(L)'
;GDRAYVETYIWTFLRMERDGRSWDTFTGGRLHDRFERRNGEWKIAHRRTVFDWNRDTPANEGWCLGYMDPSAPGMRRGTKDATDPTYEKF
;
A
#
# COMPACT_ATOMS: atom_id res chain seq x y z
N GLY A 1 -14.32 5.77 -27.36
CA GLY A 1 -13.10 5.98 -28.13
C GLY A 1 -11.94 5.12 -27.67
N ASP A 2 -10.76 5.54 -28.01
CA ASP A 2 -9.54 4.79 -27.75
C ASP A 2 -8.72 5.37 -26.58
N ARG A 3 -9.27 6.29 -25.82
CA ARG A 3 -8.65 6.88 -24.64
C ARG A 3 -9.61 6.87 -23.46
N ALA A 4 -9.06 6.66 -22.28
CA ALA A 4 -9.79 6.79 -21.03
C ALA A 4 -8.90 7.48 -19.99
N TYR A 5 -9.48 8.33 -19.18
CA TYR A 5 -8.79 9.00 -18.08
C TYR A 5 -9.34 8.46 -16.78
N VAL A 6 -8.44 7.97 -15.91
CA VAL A 6 -8.81 7.29 -14.67
C VAL A 6 -8.11 7.96 -13.51
N GLU A 7 -8.86 8.28 -12.47
CA GLU A 7 -8.31 8.73 -11.20
C GLU A 7 -8.45 7.63 -10.16
N THR A 8 -7.36 7.32 -9.47
CA THR A 8 -7.34 6.32 -8.42
C THR A 8 -6.77 6.95 -7.16
N TYR A 9 -7.49 6.87 -6.05
CA TYR A 9 -6.96 7.27 -4.76
C TYR A 9 -6.07 6.16 -4.22
N ILE A 10 -4.89 6.56 -3.73
CA ILE A 10 -3.93 5.61 -3.15
C ILE A 10 -3.52 6.06 -1.75
N TRP A 11 -3.36 5.09 -0.88
CA TRP A 11 -2.72 5.27 0.41
C TRP A 11 -1.54 4.32 0.47
N THR A 12 -0.38 4.85 0.83
CA THR A 12 0.82 4.03 0.96
C THR A 12 1.30 4.05 2.40
N PHE A 13 1.81 2.93 2.82
CA PHE A 13 2.47 2.75 4.11
C PHE A 13 3.90 2.31 3.85
N LEU A 14 4.84 2.94 4.56
CA LEU A 14 6.24 2.56 4.49
C LEU A 14 6.86 2.68 5.88
N ARG A 15 7.49 1.61 6.34
CA ARG A 15 8.30 1.67 7.55
C ARG A 15 9.75 1.85 7.16
N MET A 16 10.42 2.85 7.74
CA MET A 16 11.79 3.14 7.41
C MET A 16 12.56 3.54 8.66
N GLU A 17 13.87 3.44 8.60
CA GLU A 17 14.75 3.83 9.68
C GLU A 17 15.45 5.14 9.34
N ARG A 18 15.58 6.00 10.33
CA ARG A 18 16.35 7.23 10.23
C ARG A 18 16.95 7.56 11.59
N ASP A 19 18.24 7.79 11.62
CA ASP A 19 18.98 8.16 12.85
C ASP A 19 18.76 7.15 13.99
N GLY A 20 18.76 5.84 13.65
CA GLY A 20 18.61 4.76 14.61
C GLY A 20 17.20 4.55 15.13
N ARG A 21 16.19 5.20 14.55
CA ARG A 21 14.79 5.09 14.94
C ARG A 21 13.94 4.62 13.76
N SER A 22 12.92 3.82 14.07
CA SER A 22 11.94 3.39 13.06
C SER A 22 10.78 4.35 13.00
N TRP A 23 10.37 4.66 11.78
CA TRP A 23 9.28 5.58 11.48
C TRP A 23 8.27 4.90 10.59
N ASP A 24 7.01 5.18 10.83
CA ASP A 24 5.93 4.80 9.93
C ASP A 24 5.51 6.03 9.14
N THR A 25 5.56 5.91 7.81
CA THR A 25 5.17 7.00 6.93
C THR A 25 3.91 6.61 6.18
N PHE A 26 2.95 7.53 6.16
CA PHE A 26 1.69 7.37 5.47
C PHE A 26 1.57 8.48 4.45
N THR A 27 1.32 8.13 3.22
CA THR A 27 1.15 9.12 2.15
C THR A 27 -0.14 8.84 1.41
N GLY A 28 -0.97 9.85 1.29
CA GLY A 28 -2.18 9.79 0.50
C GLY A 28 -2.01 10.58 -0.78
N GLY A 29 -2.52 10.04 -1.86
CA GLY A 29 -2.40 10.69 -3.14
C GLY A 29 -3.34 10.11 -4.17
N ARG A 30 -3.10 10.46 -5.39
CA ARG A 30 -3.89 10.02 -6.53
C ARG A 30 -3.01 9.65 -7.69
N LEU A 31 -3.45 8.65 -8.44
CA LEU A 31 -2.88 8.33 -9.72
C LEU A 31 -3.82 8.88 -10.79
N HIS A 32 -3.29 9.65 -11.70
CA HIS A 32 -4.01 10.06 -12.90
C HIS A 32 -3.44 9.30 -14.08
N ASP A 33 -4.23 8.40 -14.63
CA ASP A 33 -3.79 7.54 -15.71
C ASP A 33 -4.54 7.88 -16.99
N ARG A 34 -3.79 7.95 -18.07
CA ARG A 34 -4.36 7.94 -19.41
C ARG A 34 -4.17 6.54 -19.97
N PHE A 35 -5.27 5.87 -20.23
CA PHE A 35 -5.27 4.58 -20.89
C PHE A 35 -5.51 4.79 -22.39
N GLU A 36 -4.87 3.98 -23.20
CA GLU A 36 -5.11 3.95 -24.63
C GLU A 36 -5.37 2.51 -25.06
N ARG A 37 -6.34 2.38 -25.96
CA ARG A 37 -6.62 1.10 -26.60
C ARG A 37 -5.83 1.01 -27.89
N ARG A 38 -4.97 0.00 -27.99
CA ARG A 38 -4.16 -0.27 -29.17
C ARG A 38 -4.24 -1.75 -29.46
N ASN A 39 -4.55 -2.09 -30.72
CA ASN A 39 -4.68 -3.50 -31.13
C ASN A 39 -5.65 -4.30 -30.25
N GLY A 40 -6.75 -3.65 -29.83
CA GLY A 40 -7.76 -4.30 -28.98
C GLY A 40 -7.40 -4.38 -27.51
N GLU A 41 -6.24 -3.88 -27.09
CA GLU A 41 -5.81 -3.94 -25.69
C GLU A 41 -5.77 -2.54 -25.06
N TRP A 42 -6.29 -2.45 -23.81
CA TRP A 42 -6.16 -1.26 -23.01
C TRP A 42 -4.89 -1.33 -22.18
N LYS A 43 -4.06 -0.29 -22.29
CA LYS A 43 -2.83 -0.17 -21.52
C LYS A 43 -2.68 1.24 -21.00
N ILE A 44 -1.96 1.38 -19.89
CA ILE A 44 -1.61 2.70 -19.38
C ILE A 44 -0.56 3.29 -20.31
N ALA A 45 -0.91 4.40 -20.95
CA ALA A 45 0.00 5.11 -21.84
C ALA A 45 0.79 6.17 -21.08
N HIS A 46 0.21 6.76 -20.04
CA HIS A 46 0.87 7.77 -19.21
C HIS A 46 0.27 7.75 -17.81
N ARG A 47 1.13 7.87 -16.82
CA ARG A 47 0.72 7.96 -15.41
C ARG A 47 1.35 9.19 -14.78
N ARG A 48 0.54 9.91 -14.03
CA ARG A 48 1.01 11.04 -13.23
C ARG A 48 0.56 10.81 -11.79
N THR A 49 1.50 10.92 -10.85
CA THR A 49 1.20 10.79 -9.43
C THR A 49 1.01 12.17 -8.83
N VAL A 50 -0.05 12.33 -8.07
CA VAL A 50 -0.33 13.54 -7.29
C VAL A 50 -0.23 13.18 -5.82
N PHE A 51 0.59 13.92 -5.07
CA PHE A 51 0.77 13.71 -3.63
C PHE A 51 -0.08 14.74 -2.89
N ASP A 52 -1.04 14.27 -2.10
CA ASP A 52 -1.98 15.15 -1.42
C ASP A 52 -1.59 15.46 0.02
N TRP A 53 -1.07 14.45 0.74
CA TRP A 53 -0.68 14.62 2.13
C TRP A 53 0.29 13.51 2.55
N ASN A 54 0.99 13.77 3.66
CA ASN A 54 1.88 12.79 4.27
C ASN A 54 1.83 12.94 5.79
N ARG A 55 2.02 11.83 6.49
CA ARG A 55 2.20 11.81 7.95
C ARG A 55 3.30 10.83 8.31
N ASP A 56 4.23 11.30 9.12
CA ASP A 56 5.30 10.49 9.65
C ASP A 56 5.16 10.41 11.16
N THR A 57 5.18 9.18 11.68
CA THR A 57 5.08 8.92 13.11
C THR A 57 6.15 7.92 13.54
N PRO A 58 6.60 7.97 14.81
CA PRO A 58 7.44 6.89 15.32
C PRO A 58 6.71 5.55 15.19
N ALA A 59 7.43 4.50 14.78
CA ALA A 59 6.83 3.18 14.59
C ALA A 59 6.36 2.63 15.94
N ASN A 60 5.07 2.29 16.00
CA ASN A 60 4.47 1.77 17.21
C ASN A 60 3.25 0.91 16.86
N GLU A 61 3.35 -0.38 17.15
CA GLU A 61 2.25 -1.30 16.96
C GLU A 61 1.51 -1.48 18.28
N GLY A 62 0.42 -0.75 18.45
CA GLY A 62 -0.41 -0.83 19.65
C GLY A 62 -1.53 -1.86 19.56
N TRP A 63 -1.71 -2.47 18.38
CA TRP A 63 -2.74 -3.47 18.11
C TRP A 63 -4.12 -3.03 18.58
N CYS A 64 -4.53 -1.89 18.03
CA CYS A 64 -5.82 -1.28 18.31
C CYS A 64 -6.01 -0.99 19.80
N LEU A 65 -5.02 -0.30 20.39
CA LEU A 65 -5.00 0.05 21.83
C LEU A 65 -5.06 -1.17 22.74
N GLY A 66 -4.49 -2.28 22.29
CA GLY A 66 -4.46 -3.53 23.05
C GLY A 66 -5.69 -4.40 22.91
N TYR A 67 -6.65 -4.02 22.07
CA TYR A 67 -7.84 -4.85 21.85
C TYR A 67 -7.54 -6.10 21.00
N MET A 68 -6.46 -6.08 20.23
CA MET A 68 -6.03 -7.22 19.43
C MET A 68 -4.75 -7.80 20.03
N ASP A 69 -4.68 -9.14 20.11
CA ASP A 69 -3.50 -9.83 20.58
C ASP A 69 -2.82 -10.53 19.40
N PRO A 70 -1.66 -10.01 18.93
CA PRO A 70 -0.97 -10.62 17.79
C PRO A 70 -0.40 -12.01 18.08
N SER A 71 -0.32 -12.42 19.35
CA SER A 71 0.15 -13.74 19.73
C SER A 71 -0.99 -14.75 19.92
N ALA A 72 -2.24 -14.33 19.78
CA ALA A 72 -3.39 -15.20 19.98
C ALA A 72 -3.45 -16.31 18.92
N PRO A 73 -3.93 -17.51 19.29
CA PRO A 73 -4.14 -18.57 18.29
C PRO A 73 -5.07 -18.10 17.18
N GLY A 74 -4.68 -18.38 15.94
CA GLY A 74 -5.45 -17.96 14.76
C GLY A 74 -5.09 -16.57 14.24
N MET A 75 -4.30 -15.80 14.94
CA MET A 75 -3.78 -14.54 14.44
C MET A 75 -2.66 -14.85 13.44
N ARG A 76 -2.88 -14.51 12.17
CA ARG A 76 -1.94 -14.80 11.10
C ARG A 76 -1.25 -13.51 10.66
N ARG A 77 0.05 -13.42 10.92
CA ARG A 77 0.83 -12.24 10.53
C ARG A 77 1.50 -12.48 9.18
N GLY A 78 1.53 -11.43 8.37
CA GLY A 78 2.21 -11.46 7.08
C GLY A 78 3.72 -11.42 7.21
N THR A 79 4.39 -12.04 6.25
CA THR A 79 5.84 -11.96 6.09
C THR A 79 6.16 -11.63 4.63
N LYS A 80 7.43 -11.31 4.36
CA LYS A 80 7.86 -11.00 2.99
C LYS A 80 8.59 -12.18 2.33
N ASP A 81 8.33 -13.39 2.80
CA ASP A 81 8.97 -14.59 2.29
C ASP A 81 7.96 -15.72 2.09
N ALA A 82 8.46 -16.91 1.81
CA ALA A 82 7.62 -18.07 1.53
C ALA A 82 6.84 -18.58 2.77
N THR A 83 7.11 -18.07 3.96
CA THR A 83 6.35 -18.43 5.16
C THR A 83 5.08 -17.59 5.33
N ASP A 84 4.85 -16.62 4.44
CA ASP A 84 3.64 -15.81 4.51
C ASP A 84 2.39 -16.65 4.38
N PRO A 85 1.34 -16.37 5.19
CA PRO A 85 0.08 -17.13 5.15
C PRO A 85 -0.58 -17.19 3.76
N THR A 86 -0.25 -16.26 2.85
CA THR A 86 -0.78 -16.27 1.49
C THR A 86 -0.44 -17.55 0.73
N TYR A 87 0.64 -18.25 1.11
CA TYR A 87 1.05 -19.51 0.47
C TYR A 87 0.41 -20.74 1.11
N GLU A 88 -0.32 -20.58 2.19
CA GLU A 88 -1.06 -21.65 2.80
C GLU A 88 -2.35 -21.92 2.05
N LYS A 89 -2.69 -23.19 1.91
CA LYS A 89 -3.98 -23.59 1.35
C LYS A 89 -4.92 -24.02 2.47
N PHE A 90 -6.13 -23.52 2.41
CA PHE A 90 -7.14 -23.80 3.43
C PHE A 90 -8.50 -24.10 2.79
#